data_75212074751b76cb4a30e05a1486d1a0
#
_entry.id   75212074751b76cb4a30e05a1486d1a0
#
_cell.length_a   1.000
_cell.length_b   1.000
_cell.length_c   1.000
_cell.angle_alpha   90.00
_cell.angle_beta   90.00
_cell.angle_gamma   90.00
#
_symmetry.space_group_name_H-M   'P 1'
#
loop_
_entity.id
_entity.type
_entity.pdbx_description
1 polymer ?
#
loop_
_entity_poly.entity_id
_entity_poly.type
_entity_poly.pdbx_seq_one_letter_code
_entity_poly.pdbx_strand_id
1 'polypeptide(L)'
;MIFFSKKITDISYYHTWAAYLEIKLKYRRSIIGPWWITISSIIVILALSVTFSALFNVSSKEIILWITISFIMWNYIQMLINDSTTLFENSPLGSAKVEPLDLIIINVIKNIILLVQNSLLFVIVAVFFKLEISLISLFSLIGVILISVSSIG
;
A
#
# COMPACT_ATOMS: atom_id res chain seq x y z
N MET A 1 -1.33 29.47 -19.65
CA MET A 1 -0.53 28.39 -19.02
C MET A 1 -0.68 28.36 -17.50
N ILE A 2 -0.66 29.46 -16.78
CA ILE A 2 -0.78 29.56 -15.29
C ILE A 2 -2.18 29.10 -14.78
N PHE A 3 -3.25 29.38 -15.49
CA PHE A 3 -4.62 28.99 -15.13
C PHE A 3 -4.85 27.47 -15.20
N PHE A 4 -4.23 26.80 -16.15
CA PHE A 4 -4.32 25.33 -16.30
C PHE A 4 -3.54 24.60 -15.19
N SER A 5 -2.39 25.13 -14.81
CA SER A 5 -1.56 24.62 -13.70
C SER A 5 -2.31 24.69 -12.37
N LYS A 6 -2.98 25.80 -12.08
CA LYS A 6 -3.72 25.98 -10.84
C LYS A 6 -4.92 25.03 -10.73
N LYS A 7 -5.63 24.79 -11.82
CA LYS A 7 -6.76 23.84 -11.86
C LYS A 7 -6.31 22.40 -11.65
N ILE A 8 -5.17 21.99 -12.20
CA ILE A 8 -4.60 20.64 -12.01
C ILE A 8 -4.14 20.45 -10.56
N THR A 9 -3.51 21.44 -9.95
CA THR A 9 -3.10 21.38 -8.55
C THR A 9 -4.28 21.30 -7.59
N ASP A 10 -5.36 22.03 -7.87
CA ASP A 10 -6.58 22.00 -7.04
C ASP A 10 -7.28 20.63 -7.13
N ILE A 11 -7.34 20.02 -8.31
CA ILE A 11 -7.92 18.68 -8.54
C ILE A 11 -7.05 17.61 -7.84
N SER A 12 -5.74 17.66 -7.99
CA SER A 12 -4.81 16.73 -7.35
C SER A 12 -4.89 16.81 -5.81
N TYR A 13 -4.98 18.03 -5.28
CA TYR A 13 -5.15 18.25 -3.85
C TYR A 13 -6.48 17.65 -3.34
N TYR A 14 -7.56 17.85 -4.08
CA TYR A 14 -8.87 17.27 -3.75
C TYR A 14 -8.82 15.74 -3.65
N HIS A 15 -8.27 15.06 -4.64
CA HIS A 15 -8.19 13.59 -4.65
C HIS A 15 -7.33 13.05 -3.50
N THR A 16 -6.18 13.70 -3.22
CA THR A 16 -5.30 13.31 -2.13
C THR A 16 -5.95 13.52 -0.77
N TRP A 17 -6.63 14.65 -0.59
CA TRP A 17 -7.38 14.93 0.64
C TRP A 17 -8.54 13.96 0.85
N ALA A 18 -9.30 13.67 -0.21
CA ALA A 18 -10.39 12.70 -0.16
C ALA A 18 -9.89 11.29 0.18
N ALA A 19 -8.78 10.84 -0.43
CA ALA A 19 -8.15 9.57 -0.11
C ALA A 19 -7.72 9.48 1.37
N TYR A 20 -7.11 10.55 1.91
CA TYR A 20 -6.77 10.63 3.32
C TYR A 20 -7.99 10.55 4.24
N LEU A 21 -9.08 11.25 3.88
CA LEU A 21 -10.33 11.19 4.63
C LEU A 21 -10.94 9.79 4.62
N GLU A 22 -10.91 9.08 3.48
CA GLU A 22 -11.38 7.69 3.41
C GLU A 22 -10.59 6.77 4.34
N ILE A 23 -9.25 6.89 4.37
CA ILE A 23 -8.42 6.15 5.32
C ILE A 23 -8.85 6.45 6.76
N LYS A 24 -9.00 7.73 7.10
CA LYS A 24 -9.39 8.15 8.45
C LYS A 24 -10.76 7.63 8.83
N LEU A 25 -11.73 7.63 7.92
CA LEU A 25 -13.08 7.11 8.15
C LEU A 25 -13.08 5.58 8.30
N LYS A 26 -12.34 4.86 7.44
CA LYS A 26 -12.20 3.39 7.49
C LYS A 26 -11.66 2.93 8.85
N TYR A 27 -10.72 3.67 9.43
CA TYR A 27 -10.06 3.32 10.70
C TYR A 27 -10.53 4.15 11.90
N ARG A 28 -11.67 4.86 11.80
CA ARG A 28 -12.20 5.77 12.83
C ARG A 28 -12.39 5.12 14.21
N ARG A 29 -12.68 3.82 14.24
CA ARG A 29 -12.92 3.07 15.49
C ARG A 29 -11.67 2.36 16.01
N SER A 30 -10.53 2.47 15.32
CA SER A 30 -9.29 1.84 15.74
C SER A 30 -8.40 2.84 16.47
N ILE A 31 -7.86 2.45 17.63
CA ILE A 31 -6.90 3.26 18.40
C ILE A 31 -5.59 3.42 17.64
N ILE A 32 -5.15 2.38 16.93
CA ILE A 32 -3.88 2.32 16.21
C ILE A 32 -4.04 2.79 14.76
N GLY A 33 -5.29 2.89 14.27
CA GLY A 33 -5.59 3.33 12.91
C GLY A 33 -5.04 2.39 11.83
N PRO A 34 -4.54 2.92 10.70
CA PRO A 34 -4.02 2.12 9.59
C PRO A 34 -2.76 1.32 9.95
N TRP A 35 -2.06 1.65 11.04
CA TRP A 35 -0.88 0.91 11.51
C TRP A 35 -1.21 -0.54 11.93
N TRP A 36 -2.49 -0.85 12.16
CA TRP A 36 -2.92 -2.22 12.43
C TRP A 36 -2.53 -3.19 11.31
N ILE A 37 -2.63 -2.74 10.06
CA ILE A 37 -2.22 -3.53 8.88
C ILE A 37 -0.73 -3.86 8.99
N THR A 38 0.09 -2.85 9.30
CA THR A 38 1.53 -2.99 9.43
C THR A 38 1.92 -3.96 10.55
N ILE A 39 1.27 -3.86 11.72
CA ILE A 39 1.53 -4.74 12.87
C ILE A 39 1.14 -6.19 12.53
N SER A 40 -0.04 -6.40 11.93
CA SER A 40 -0.47 -7.73 11.49
C SER A 40 0.49 -8.33 10.48
N SER A 41 1.00 -7.52 9.55
CA SER A 41 1.99 -7.93 8.55
C SER A 41 3.30 -8.38 9.19
N ILE A 42 3.78 -7.70 10.24
CA ILE A 42 4.99 -8.10 10.99
C ILE A 42 4.82 -9.51 11.55
N ILE A 43 3.69 -9.79 12.20
CA ILE A 43 3.43 -11.09 12.83
C ILE A 43 3.44 -12.20 11.78
N VAL A 44 2.77 -11.98 10.65
CA VAL A 44 2.71 -12.98 9.56
C VAL A 44 4.08 -13.17 8.92
N ILE A 45 4.82 -12.11 8.64
CA ILE A 45 6.17 -12.18 8.07
C ILE A 45 7.12 -12.96 8.99
N LEU A 46 7.09 -12.70 10.30
CA LEU A 46 7.91 -13.43 11.26
C LEU A 46 7.53 -14.91 11.32
N ALA A 47 6.25 -15.23 11.40
CA ALA A 47 5.77 -16.61 11.42
C ALA A 47 6.19 -17.38 10.16
N LEU A 48 5.98 -16.80 8.98
CA LEU A 48 6.40 -17.39 7.70
C LEU A 48 7.92 -17.53 7.62
N SER A 49 8.67 -16.53 8.07
CA SER A 49 10.15 -16.57 8.02
C SER A 49 10.72 -17.70 8.87
N VAL A 50 10.18 -17.92 10.07
CA VAL A 50 10.59 -19.05 10.94
C VAL A 50 10.22 -20.37 10.29
N THR A 51 9.00 -20.50 9.78
CA THR A 51 8.52 -21.73 9.14
C THR A 51 9.35 -22.12 7.93
N PHE A 52 9.56 -21.18 7.01
CA PHE A 52 10.33 -21.44 5.78
C PHE A 52 11.82 -21.63 6.05
N SER A 53 12.40 -20.93 7.03
CA SER A 53 13.78 -21.15 7.46
C SER A 53 13.99 -22.59 7.95
N ALA A 54 13.05 -23.10 8.73
CA ALA A 54 13.10 -24.47 9.22
C ALA A 54 12.90 -25.52 8.11
N LEU A 55 11.99 -25.25 7.15
CA LEU A 55 11.69 -26.17 6.06
C LEU A 55 12.83 -26.27 5.02
N PHE A 56 13.44 -25.15 4.68
CA PHE A 56 14.45 -25.09 3.61
C PHE A 56 15.89 -25.12 4.12
N ASN A 57 16.12 -25.17 5.44
CA ASN A 57 17.45 -25.10 6.06
C ASN A 57 18.27 -23.88 5.58
N VAL A 58 17.60 -22.76 5.34
CA VAL A 58 18.23 -21.51 4.92
C VAL A 58 18.25 -20.51 6.09
N SER A 59 19.21 -19.59 6.09
CA SER A 59 19.31 -18.60 7.19
C SER A 59 18.04 -17.74 7.24
N SER A 60 17.52 -17.53 8.45
CA SER A 60 16.32 -16.70 8.67
C SER A 60 16.52 -15.27 8.16
N LYS A 61 17.77 -14.77 8.09
CA LYS A 61 18.09 -13.44 7.58
C LYS A 61 17.81 -13.28 6.08
N GLU A 62 18.13 -14.30 5.30
CA GLU A 62 17.89 -14.27 3.85
C GLU A 62 16.40 -14.41 3.53
N ILE A 63 15.76 -15.35 4.21
CA ILE A 63 14.34 -15.63 3.98
C ILE A 63 13.44 -14.46 4.38
N ILE A 64 13.70 -13.81 5.50
CA ILE A 64 12.84 -12.71 6.00
C ILE A 64 12.78 -11.55 5.00
N LEU A 65 13.87 -11.27 4.29
CA LEU A 65 13.89 -10.21 3.28
C LEU A 65 12.95 -10.53 2.11
N TRP A 66 13.09 -11.74 1.55
CA TRP A 66 12.26 -12.18 0.43
C TRP A 66 10.78 -12.24 0.79
N ILE A 67 10.47 -12.78 1.98
CA ILE A 67 9.08 -12.84 2.47
C ILE A 67 8.52 -11.44 2.69
N THR A 68 9.31 -10.52 3.26
CA THR A 68 8.84 -9.15 3.51
C THR A 68 8.45 -8.45 2.22
N ILE A 69 9.31 -8.49 1.20
CA ILE A 69 9.03 -7.86 -0.11
C ILE A 69 7.80 -8.50 -0.76
N SER A 70 7.79 -9.84 -0.84
CA SER A 70 6.69 -10.59 -1.46
C SER A 70 5.36 -10.35 -0.75
N PHE A 71 5.37 -10.27 0.57
CA PHE A 71 4.18 -10.07 1.39
C PHE A 71 3.62 -8.65 1.25
N ILE A 72 4.49 -7.63 1.19
CA ILE A 72 4.07 -6.23 0.96
C ILE A 72 3.41 -6.11 -0.41
N MET A 73 4.02 -6.70 -1.46
CA MET A 73 3.47 -6.70 -2.81
C MET A 73 2.14 -7.44 -2.90
N TRP A 74 2.05 -8.61 -2.27
CA TRP A 74 0.83 -9.38 -2.22
C TRP A 74 -0.31 -8.61 -1.54
N ASN A 75 -0.05 -8.01 -0.37
CA ASN A 75 -1.03 -7.20 0.33
C ASN A 75 -1.51 -6.02 -0.52
N TYR A 76 -0.60 -5.37 -1.24
CA TYR A 76 -0.98 -4.24 -2.11
C TYR A 76 -1.94 -4.69 -3.23
N ILE A 77 -1.62 -5.77 -3.93
CA ILE A 77 -2.48 -6.33 -4.98
C ILE A 77 -3.85 -6.72 -4.39
N GLN A 78 -3.84 -7.39 -3.26
CA GLN A 78 -5.06 -7.82 -2.58
C GLN A 78 -5.93 -6.65 -2.14
N MET A 79 -5.33 -5.56 -1.65
CA MET A 79 -6.04 -4.34 -1.28
C MET A 79 -6.66 -3.66 -2.51
N LEU A 80 -5.92 -3.57 -3.61
CA LEU A 80 -6.46 -3.02 -4.86
C LEU A 80 -7.69 -3.79 -5.34
N ILE A 81 -7.62 -5.12 -5.37
CA ILE A 81 -8.73 -5.96 -5.80
C ILE A 81 -9.93 -5.80 -4.86
N ASN A 82 -9.72 -5.95 -3.56
CA ASN A 82 -10.81 -5.88 -2.58
C ASN A 82 -11.48 -4.50 -2.55
N ASP A 83 -10.69 -3.44 -2.57
CA ASP A 83 -11.24 -2.09 -2.55
C ASP A 83 -11.95 -1.76 -3.88
N SER A 84 -11.49 -2.29 -5.02
CA SER A 84 -12.15 -2.10 -6.31
C SER A 84 -13.51 -2.79 -6.38
N THR A 85 -13.66 -3.98 -5.80
CA THR A 85 -14.95 -4.70 -5.79
C THR A 85 -16.01 -4.02 -4.94
N THR A 86 -15.60 -3.30 -3.89
CA THR A 86 -16.50 -2.63 -2.95
C THR A 86 -16.59 -1.11 -3.13
N LEU A 87 -15.92 -0.59 -4.18
CA LEU A 87 -15.75 0.83 -4.40
C LEU A 87 -17.08 1.59 -4.46
N PHE A 88 -18.06 1.06 -5.19
CA PHE A 88 -19.35 1.71 -5.41
C PHE A 88 -20.35 1.43 -4.29
N GLU A 89 -20.17 0.36 -3.53
CA GLU A 89 -21.11 -0.05 -2.47
C GLU A 89 -20.79 0.59 -1.13
N ASN A 90 -19.50 0.65 -0.76
CA ASN A 90 -19.06 0.98 0.58
C ASN A 90 -18.21 2.25 0.69
N SER A 91 -17.98 2.97 -0.40
CA SER A 91 -17.25 4.24 -0.31
C SER A 91 -18.07 5.25 0.49
N PRO A 92 -17.53 5.84 1.57
CA PRO A 92 -18.18 6.93 2.28
C PRO A 92 -18.51 8.13 1.38
N LEU A 93 -17.78 8.26 0.27
CA LEU A 93 -17.99 9.28 -0.76
C LEU A 93 -18.96 8.84 -1.86
N GLY A 94 -19.29 7.55 -1.94
CA GLY A 94 -20.20 7.00 -2.96
C GLY A 94 -21.64 7.48 -2.81
N SER A 95 -22.05 7.97 -1.65
CA SER A 95 -23.33 8.65 -1.41
C SER A 95 -23.33 10.12 -1.84
N ALA A 96 -22.16 10.73 -2.03
CA ALA A 96 -22.02 12.04 -2.65
C ALA A 96 -22.11 11.88 -4.17
N LYS A 97 -22.56 12.93 -4.89
CA LYS A 97 -22.55 12.97 -6.36
C LYS A 97 -21.12 13.12 -6.88
N VAL A 98 -20.28 12.09 -6.65
CA VAL A 98 -18.89 12.04 -7.11
C VAL A 98 -18.86 11.24 -8.41
N GLU A 99 -18.11 11.69 -9.39
CA GLU A 99 -17.96 11.00 -10.66
C GLU A 99 -17.26 9.63 -10.46
N PRO A 100 -17.66 8.58 -11.18
CA PRO A 100 -17.04 7.25 -11.04
C PRO A 100 -15.52 7.26 -11.21
N LEU A 101 -15.00 8.09 -12.12
CA LEU A 101 -13.55 8.24 -12.34
C LEU A 101 -12.83 8.82 -11.12
N ASP A 102 -13.43 9.79 -10.44
CA ASP A 102 -12.85 10.37 -9.23
C ASP A 102 -12.75 9.33 -8.11
N LEU A 103 -13.76 8.47 -7.96
CA LEU A 103 -13.73 7.38 -6.98
C LEU A 103 -12.58 6.40 -7.26
N ILE A 104 -12.35 6.05 -8.52
CA ILE A 104 -11.23 5.18 -8.91
C ILE A 104 -9.90 5.83 -8.55
N ILE A 105 -9.71 7.10 -8.92
CA ILE A 105 -8.47 7.84 -8.63
C ILE A 105 -8.23 7.94 -7.12
N ILE A 106 -9.25 8.28 -6.35
CA ILE A 106 -9.18 8.36 -4.88
C ILE A 106 -8.77 7.00 -4.29
N ASN A 107 -9.37 5.90 -4.80
CA ASN A 107 -9.05 4.55 -4.34
C ASN A 107 -7.59 4.17 -4.61
N VAL A 108 -7.07 4.47 -5.81
CA VAL A 108 -5.67 4.21 -6.17
C VAL A 108 -4.73 5.02 -5.27
N ILE A 109 -4.98 6.32 -5.07
CA ILE A 109 -4.17 7.17 -4.19
C ILE A 109 -4.19 6.63 -2.75
N LYS A 110 -5.35 6.24 -2.24
CA LYS A 110 -5.50 5.64 -0.91
C LYS A 110 -4.61 4.40 -0.76
N ASN A 111 -4.65 3.49 -1.74
CA ASN A 111 -3.86 2.26 -1.72
C ASN A 111 -2.35 2.54 -1.85
N ILE A 112 -1.94 3.55 -2.61
CA ILE A 112 -0.55 4.00 -2.68
C ILE A 112 -0.08 4.54 -1.31
N ILE A 113 -0.88 5.34 -0.61
CA ILE A 113 -0.55 5.84 0.73
C ILE A 113 -0.32 4.67 1.69
N LEU A 114 -1.20 3.67 1.69
CA LEU A 114 -1.06 2.48 2.53
C LEU A 114 0.13 1.60 2.12
N LEU A 115 0.45 1.52 0.83
CA LEU A 115 1.66 0.85 0.35
C LEU A 115 2.92 1.53 0.88
N VAL A 116 3.01 2.86 0.78
CA VAL A 116 4.16 3.63 1.29
C VAL A 116 4.32 3.38 2.79
N GLN A 117 3.21 3.40 3.54
CA GLN A 117 3.23 3.08 4.97
C GLN A 117 3.75 1.65 5.22
N ASN A 118 3.28 0.65 4.48
CA ASN A 118 3.75 -0.73 4.62
C ASN A 118 5.20 -0.92 4.16
N SER A 119 5.68 -0.13 3.21
CA SER A 119 7.08 -0.16 2.77
C SER A 119 8.07 0.26 3.87
N LEU A 120 7.62 0.99 4.89
CA LEU A 120 8.44 1.29 6.08
C LEU A 120 8.85 0.01 6.81
N LEU A 121 8.03 -1.06 6.73
CA LEU A 121 8.42 -2.37 7.26
C LEU A 121 9.69 -2.92 6.62
N PHE A 122 9.80 -2.80 5.29
CA PHE A 122 11.00 -3.23 4.59
C PHE A 122 12.23 -2.49 5.08
N VAL A 123 12.11 -1.16 5.27
CA VAL A 123 13.21 -0.33 5.79
C VAL A 123 13.59 -0.77 7.20
N ILE A 124 12.62 -1.02 8.07
CA ILE A 124 12.86 -1.49 9.46
C ILE A 124 13.58 -2.84 9.44
N VAL A 125 13.11 -3.80 8.64
CA VAL A 125 13.72 -5.12 8.51
C VAL A 125 15.14 -5.01 7.94
N ALA A 126 15.35 -4.23 6.90
CA ALA A 126 16.65 -4.04 6.27
C ALA A 126 17.69 -3.44 7.25
N VAL A 127 17.30 -2.44 8.03
CA VAL A 127 18.15 -1.80 9.03
C VAL A 127 18.45 -2.77 10.17
N PHE A 128 17.43 -3.48 10.69
CA PHE A 128 17.60 -4.40 11.83
C PHE A 128 18.53 -5.57 11.50
N PHE A 129 18.43 -6.12 10.30
CA PHE A 129 19.27 -7.22 9.86
C PHE A 129 20.58 -6.79 9.17
N LYS A 130 20.86 -5.47 9.09
CA LYS A 130 22.04 -4.89 8.41
C LYS A 130 22.21 -5.45 7.00
N LEU A 131 21.11 -5.45 6.23
CA LEU A 131 21.10 -5.97 4.87
C LEU A 131 21.64 -4.91 3.90
N GLU A 132 22.49 -5.33 2.97
CA GLU A 132 22.92 -4.46 1.88
C GLU A 132 21.76 -4.28 0.90
N ILE A 133 21.25 -3.05 0.81
CA ILE A 133 20.19 -2.71 -0.13
C ILE A 133 20.84 -2.61 -1.51
N SER A 134 20.64 -3.63 -2.33
CA SER A 134 21.09 -3.62 -3.72
C SER A 134 20.21 -2.71 -4.58
N LEU A 135 20.80 -2.07 -5.60
CA LEU A 135 20.06 -1.30 -6.62
C LEU A 135 18.93 -2.12 -7.27
N ILE A 136 19.05 -3.44 -7.29
CA ILE A 136 18.03 -4.36 -7.82
C ILE A 136 16.71 -4.26 -7.03
N SER A 137 16.77 -3.98 -5.73
CA SER A 137 15.54 -3.79 -4.91
C SER A 137 14.74 -2.54 -5.31
N LEU A 138 15.38 -1.54 -5.92
CA LEU A 138 14.70 -0.36 -6.43
C LEU A 138 13.87 -0.67 -7.68
N PHE A 139 14.22 -1.69 -8.47
CA PHE A 139 13.42 -2.11 -9.62
C PHE A 139 12.05 -2.67 -9.21
N SER A 140 11.89 -3.16 -7.98
CA SER A 140 10.58 -3.60 -7.47
C SER A 140 9.59 -2.44 -7.38
N LEU A 141 10.05 -1.20 -7.14
CA LEU A 141 9.21 -0.01 -7.12
C LEU A 141 8.60 0.29 -8.50
N ILE A 142 9.32 0.00 -9.58
CA ILE A 142 8.81 0.16 -10.94
C ILE A 142 7.63 -0.79 -11.17
N GLY A 143 7.71 -2.03 -10.69
CA GLY A 143 6.62 -2.99 -10.74
C GLY A 143 5.35 -2.49 -10.04
N VAL A 144 5.51 -1.86 -8.88
CA VAL A 144 4.39 -1.26 -8.13
C VAL A 144 3.72 -0.14 -8.93
N ILE A 145 4.52 0.73 -9.54
CA ILE A 145 4.00 1.84 -10.36
C ILE A 145 3.23 1.28 -11.55
N LEU A 146 3.75 0.25 -12.23
CA LEU A 146 3.07 -0.38 -13.36
C LEU A 146 1.73 -1.02 -12.95
N ILE A 147 1.68 -1.72 -11.82
CA ILE A 147 0.45 -2.31 -11.29
C ILE A 147 -0.55 -1.20 -10.94
N SER A 148 -0.10 -0.10 -10.33
CA SER A 148 -0.97 1.02 -9.98
C SER A 148 -1.57 1.68 -11.21
N VAL A 149 -0.79 1.85 -12.27
CA VAL A 149 -1.26 2.43 -13.55
C VAL A 149 -2.25 1.47 -14.24
N SER A 150 -1.96 0.16 -14.25
CA SER A 150 -2.87 -0.82 -14.87
C SER A 150 -4.21 -0.96 -14.13
N SER A 151 -4.29 -0.55 -12.87
CA SER A 151 -5.55 -0.57 -12.10
C SER A 151 -6.50 0.59 -12.42
N ILE A 152 -6.05 1.58 -13.20
CA ILE A 152 -6.85 2.74 -13.62
C ILE A 152 -7.54 2.48 -14.97
N GLY A 153 -7.04 1.52 -15.77
CA GLY A 153 -7.61 1.14 -17.08
C GLY A 153 -8.57 0.01 -16.98
#